data_ee12aaba2ee87e6d22d63b3a546a469f
#
_entry.id   ee12aaba2ee87e6d22d63b3a546a469f
#
_cell.length_a   1.000
_cell.length_b   1.000
_cell.length_c   1.000
_cell.angle_alpha   90.00
_cell.angle_beta   90.00
_cell.angle_gamma   90.00
#
_symmetry.space_group_name_H-M   'P 1'
#
loop_
_entity.id
_entity.type
_entity.pdbx_description
1 polymer ?
#
loop_
_entity_poly.entity_id
_entity_poly.type
_entity_poly.pdbx_seq_one_letter_code
_entity_poly.pdbx_strand_id
1 'polypeptide(L)'
;SSDVCSSDLGMFLLMITRFHVFLLLIPAFAAWGISVRWKMKPAMVFGALLMLFLLCLNGLQFIDPRYDLAALLVRKQEAFIQLAINSYANSYIEIPRLRASISSMLLNAPGGFITCLTRPFITDKGSFLVHLSAAENLVVLLFVVWSLFYLKIKELKQSPLLWFTLYFAVSSFMLIGMVTPILGAIVRYKAQALPFLIIFLLILTSKEGKSRISILPASLLK
;
A
#
# COMPACT_ATOMS: atom_id res chain seq x y z
N SER A 1 6.77 -10.63 28.19
CA SER A 1 6.51 -9.16 28.29
C SER A 1 7.49 -8.34 27.44
N SER A 2 8.67 -8.87 27.04
CA SER A 2 9.64 -8.17 26.18
C SER A 2 9.16 -7.98 24.74
N ASP A 3 8.42 -8.94 24.19
CA ASP A 3 7.96 -8.92 22.81
C ASP A 3 6.84 -7.89 22.56
N VAL A 4 5.99 -7.65 23.56
CA VAL A 4 4.94 -6.63 23.51
C VAL A 4 5.57 -5.23 23.51
N CYS A 5 6.57 -5.00 24.36
CA CYS A 5 7.25 -3.71 24.44
C CYS A 5 8.00 -3.36 23.14
N SER A 6 8.59 -4.35 22.45
CA SER A 6 9.28 -4.12 21.16
C SER A 6 8.32 -3.81 20.01
N SER A 7 7.13 -4.45 19.99
CA SER A 7 6.10 -4.17 18.99
C SER A 7 5.50 -2.77 19.17
N ASP A 8 5.25 -2.35 20.41
CA ASP A 8 4.71 -1.03 20.73
C ASP A 8 5.69 0.09 20.36
N LEU A 9 6.98 -0.11 20.64
CA LEU A 9 8.03 0.82 20.24
C LEU A 9 8.14 0.92 18.71
N GLY A 10 8.03 -0.21 18.00
CA GLY A 10 8.04 -0.26 16.54
C GLY A 10 6.85 0.49 15.94
N MET A 11 5.65 0.32 16.49
CA MET A 11 4.45 1.05 16.06
C MET A 11 4.56 2.54 16.34
N PHE A 12 5.11 2.93 17.48
CA PHE A 12 5.33 4.33 17.84
C PHE A 12 6.33 5.01 16.90
N LEU A 13 7.43 4.34 16.56
CA LEU A 13 8.40 4.84 15.59
C LEU A 13 7.79 4.98 14.19
N LEU A 14 6.98 4.02 13.74
CA LEU A 14 6.24 4.10 12.47
C LEU A 14 5.27 5.27 12.46
N MET A 15 4.57 5.52 13.56
CA MET A 15 3.65 6.65 13.69
C MET A 15 4.36 7.99 13.50
N ILE A 16 5.53 8.16 14.10
CA ILE A 16 6.31 9.41 14.01
C ILE A 16 6.96 9.57 12.63
N THR A 17 7.57 8.51 12.11
CA THR A 17 8.39 8.60 10.89
C THR A 17 7.56 8.47 9.61
N ARG A 18 6.47 7.69 9.65
CA ARG A 18 5.69 7.31 8.47
C ARG A 18 4.18 7.20 8.76
N PHE A 19 3.62 8.30 9.20
CA PHE A 19 2.20 8.39 9.59
C PHE A 19 1.22 7.76 8.61
N HIS A 20 1.45 7.91 7.30
CA HIS A 20 0.57 7.33 6.27
C HIS A 20 0.58 5.79 6.26
N VAL A 21 1.72 5.17 6.55
CA VAL A 21 1.83 3.69 6.66
C VAL A 21 1.05 3.22 7.88
N PHE A 22 1.25 3.88 9.01
CA PHE A 22 0.52 3.60 10.25
C PHE A 22 -0.99 3.73 10.05
N LEU A 23 -1.43 4.81 9.39
CA LEU A 23 -2.84 5.07 9.11
C LEU A 23 -3.49 3.95 8.27
N LEU A 24 -2.78 3.38 7.28
CA LEU A 24 -3.27 2.27 6.48
C LEU A 24 -3.22 0.92 7.21
N LEU A 25 -2.30 0.75 8.16
CA LEU A 25 -2.19 -0.48 8.94
C LEU A 25 -3.34 -0.65 9.95
N ILE A 26 -3.87 0.43 10.52
CA ILE A 26 -4.97 0.37 11.50
C ILE A 26 -6.18 -0.41 10.95
N PRO A 27 -6.81 0.00 9.82
CA PRO A 27 -7.96 -0.73 9.30
C PRO A 27 -7.58 -2.13 8.81
N ALA A 28 -6.34 -2.33 8.33
CA ALA A 28 -5.86 -3.63 7.90
C ALA A 28 -5.78 -4.63 9.06
N PHE A 29 -5.19 -4.24 10.20
CA PHE A 29 -5.11 -5.08 11.41
C PHE A 29 -6.48 -5.31 12.03
N ALA A 30 -7.32 -4.28 12.10
CA ALA A 30 -8.69 -4.43 12.60
C ALA A 30 -9.47 -5.44 11.74
N ALA A 31 -9.40 -5.34 10.41
CA ALA A 31 -10.06 -6.26 9.50
C ALA A 31 -9.55 -7.69 9.63
N TRP A 32 -8.24 -7.85 9.75
CA TRP A 32 -7.62 -9.15 9.96
C TRP A 32 -8.08 -9.77 11.29
N GLY A 33 -8.00 -9.03 12.39
CA GLY A 33 -8.43 -9.49 13.71
C GLY A 33 -9.91 -9.88 13.76
N ILE A 34 -10.80 -9.07 13.19
CA ILE A 34 -12.23 -9.34 13.10
C ILE A 34 -12.50 -10.60 12.26
N SER A 35 -11.83 -10.71 11.09
CA SER A 35 -12.01 -11.87 10.21
C SER A 35 -11.59 -13.18 10.88
N VAL A 36 -10.48 -13.17 11.61
CA VAL A 36 -9.99 -14.34 12.35
C VAL A 36 -10.89 -14.68 13.54
N ARG A 37 -11.25 -13.67 14.34
CA ARG A 37 -12.01 -13.88 15.61
C ARG A 37 -13.44 -14.34 15.36
N TRP A 38 -14.10 -13.78 14.35
CA TRP A 38 -15.53 -14.06 14.08
C TRP A 38 -15.75 -14.95 12.88
N LYS A 39 -14.70 -15.50 12.27
CA LYS A 39 -14.75 -16.40 11.10
C LYS A 39 -15.62 -15.85 9.95
N MET A 40 -15.67 -14.53 9.81
CA MET A 40 -16.42 -13.86 8.74
C MET A 40 -15.64 -13.95 7.42
N LYS A 41 -16.35 -13.77 6.29
CA LYS A 41 -15.72 -13.71 4.97
C LYS A 41 -14.75 -12.51 4.89
N PRO A 42 -13.45 -12.73 4.70
CA PRO A 42 -12.46 -11.65 4.77
C PRO A 42 -12.78 -10.50 3.80
N ALA A 43 -13.18 -10.81 2.57
CA ALA A 43 -13.55 -9.80 1.58
C ALA A 43 -14.58 -8.79 2.08
N MET A 44 -15.61 -9.26 2.79
CA MET A 44 -16.66 -8.39 3.33
C MET A 44 -16.13 -7.51 4.46
N VAL A 45 -15.32 -8.09 5.37
CA VAL A 45 -14.79 -7.37 6.52
C VAL A 45 -13.82 -6.28 6.09
N PHE A 46 -12.89 -6.60 5.18
CA PHE A 46 -11.94 -5.62 4.65
C PHE A 46 -12.65 -4.52 3.85
N GLY A 47 -13.65 -4.87 3.01
CA GLY A 47 -14.45 -3.90 2.29
C GLY A 47 -15.26 -2.98 3.22
N ALA A 48 -15.96 -3.55 4.19
CA ALA A 48 -16.75 -2.77 5.15
C ALA A 48 -15.88 -1.84 6.01
N LEU A 49 -14.72 -2.32 6.51
CA LEU A 49 -13.82 -1.50 7.29
C LEU A 49 -13.11 -0.44 6.46
N LEU A 50 -12.81 -0.70 5.19
CA LEU A 50 -12.30 0.33 4.29
C LEU A 50 -13.34 1.43 4.09
N MET A 51 -14.60 1.07 3.82
CA MET A 51 -15.68 2.05 3.67
C MET A 51 -15.90 2.84 4.96
N LEU A 52 -15.95 2.17 6.10
CA LEU A 52 -16.07 2.82 7.41
C LEU A 52 -14.90 3.78 7.67
N PHE A 53 -13.69 3.36 7.39
CA PHE A 53 -12.49 4.17 7.56
C PHE A 53 -12.52 5.42 6.68
N LEU A 54 -12.90 5.28 5.40
CA LEU A 54 -13.07 6.42 4.49
C LEU A 54 -14.17 7.36 4.96
N LEU A 55 -15.30 6.82 5.46
CA LEU A 55 -16.39 7.63 6.02
C LEU A 55 -15.95 8.38 7.28
N CYS A 56 -15.23 7.72 8.18
CA CYS A 56 -14.70 8.38 9.39
C CYS A 56 -13.74 9.51 9.02
N LEU A 57 -12.80 9.27 8.11
CA LEU A 57 -11.86 10.31 7.66
C LEU A 57 -12.57 11.49 6.99
N ASN A 58 -13.66 11.23 6.25
CA ASN A 58 -14.49 12.30 5.70
C ASN A 58 -15.30 13.02 6.77
N GLY A 59 -15.76 12.31 7.80
CA GLY A 59 -16.48 12.90 8.91
C GLY A 59 -15.63 13.90 9.71
N LEU A 60 -14.32 13.68 9.81
CA LEU A 60 -13.41 14.53 10.54
C LEU A 60 -13.34 15.97 10.00
N GLN A 61 -13.56 16.18 8.70
CA GLN A 61 -13.60 17.53 8.10
C GLN A 61 -14.74 18.41 8.67
N PHE A 62 -15.85 17.81 9.14
CA PHE A 62 -16.96 18.54 9.74
C PHE A 62 -16.68 18.99 11.17
N ILE A 63 -15.69 18.35 11.83
CA ILE A 63 -15.25 18.74 13.18
C ILE A 63 -14.23 19.85 13.07
N ASP A 64 -13.21 19.70 12.23
CA ASP A 64 -12.21 20.72 11.93
C ASP A 64 -11.73 20.58 10.47
N PRO A 65 -11.85 21.65 9.65
CA PRO A 65 -11.37 21.66 8.26
C PRO A 65 -9.89 21.30 8.08
N ARG A 66 -9.09 21.34 9.16
CA ARG A 66 -7.68 20.92 9.13
C ARG A 66 -7.51 19.42 8.88
N TYR A 67 -8.52 18.61 9.21
CA TYR A 67 -8.52 17.15 9.05
C TYR A 67 -9.15 16.68 7.74
N ASP A 68 -9.38 17.59 6.78
CA ASP A 68 -9.79 17.21 5.43
C ASP A 68 -8.69 16.38 4.75
N LEU A 69 -8.89 15.05 4.66
CA LEU A 69 -7.96 14.12 4.06
C LEU A 69 -7.69 14.44 2.59
N ALA A 70 -8.72 14.84 1.85
CA ALA A 70 -8.56 15.18 0.45
C ALA A 70 -7.69 16.42 0.27
N ALA A 71 -7.91 17.46 1.07
CA ALA A 71 -7.08 18.65 1.08
C ALA A 71 -5.63 18.35 1.54
N LEU A 72 -5.45 17.46 2.52
CA LEU A 72 -4.12 17.04 2.98
C LEU A 72 -3.33 16.31 1.87
N LEU A 73 -3.98 15.43 1.11
CA LEU A 73 -3.34 14.72 -0.01
C LEU A 73 -2.97 15.67 -1.15
N VAL A 74 -3.83 16.64 -1.47
CA VAL A 74 -3.53 17.70 -2.46
C VAL A 74 -2.32 18.52 -2.02
N ARG A 75 -2.32 19.03 -0.78
CA ARG A 75 -1.17 19.79 -0.24
C ARG A 75 0.12 18.97 -0.28
N LYS A 76 0.04 17.68 0.02
CA LYS A 76 1.21 16.79 -0.02
C LYS A 76 1.71 16.58 -1.44
N GLN A 77 0.82 16.39 -2.42
CA GLN A 77 1.18 16.31 -3.83
C GLN A 77 1.84 17.60 -4.31
N GLU A 78 1.25 18.76 -3.99
CA GLU A 78 1.80 20.07 -4.34
C GLU A 78 3.18 20.29 -3.73
N ALA A 79 3.37 19.92 -2.46
CA ALA A 79 4.68 20.00 -1.81
C ALA A 79 5.75 19.17 -2.53
N PHE A 80 5.41 17.96 -3.01
CA PHE A 80 6.32 17.14 -3.81
C PHE A 80 6.61 17.74 -5.18
N ILE A 81 5.61 18.35 -5.82
CA ILE A 81 5.78 19.04 -7.11
C ILE A 81 6.72 20.24 -6.91
N GLN A 82 6.49 21.07 -5.90
CA GLN A 82 7.36 22.20 -5.59
C GLN A 82 8.79 21.76 -5.25
N LEU A 83 8.92 20.68 -4.48
CA LEU A 83 10.24 20.10 -4.20
C LEU A 83 10.96 19.68 -5.47
N ALA A 84 10.25 19.03 -6.41
CA ALA A 84 10.82 18.59 -7.68
C ALA A 84 11.29 19.78 -8.55
N ILE A 85 10.50 20.85 -8.60
CA ILE A 85 10.82 22.07 -9.35
C ILE A 85 12.03 22.76 -8.71
N ASN A 86 12.01 22.98 -7.40
CA ASN A 86 13.06 23.71 -6.68
C ASN A 86 14.41 22.97 -6.66
N SER A 87 14.38 21.63 -6.67
CA SER A 87 15.57 20.79 -6.70
C SER A 87 16.05 20.45 -8.11
N TYR A 88 15.40 20.96 -9.15
CA TYR A 88 15.68 20.60 -10.56
C TYR A 88 15.76 19.08 -10.76
N ALA A 89 14.80 18.34 -10.16
CA ALA A 89 14.84 16.89 -10.12
C ALA A 89 14.70 16.27 -11.51
N ASN A 90 15.79 15.71 -12.08
CA ASN A 90 15.77 15.00 -13.36
C ASN A 90 14.88 13.75 -13.37
N SER A 91 14.43 13.28 -12.21
CA SER A 91 13.58 12.10 -12.04
C SER A 91 12.10 12.45 -11.79
N TYR A 92 11.67 13.63 -12.23
CA TYR A 92 10.26 14.05 -12.17
C TYR A 92 9.43 13.35 -13.22
N ILE A 93 8.22 12.90 -12.84
CA ILE A 93 7.20 12.37 -13.74
C ILE A 93 5.92 13.19 -13.60
N GLU A 94 5.23 13.42 -14.70
CA GLU A 94 3.92 14.07 -14.67
C GLU A 94 2.88 13.10 -14.13
N ILE A 95 2.16 13.54 -13.12
CA ILE A 95 1.00 12.83 -12.55
C ILE A 95 -0.22 13.76 -12.58
N PRO A 96 -1.44 13.20 -12.67
CA PRO A 96 -2.66 14.00 -12.63
C PRO A 96 -2.74 14.81 -11.33
N ARG A 97 -3.05 16.11 -11.46
CA ARG A 97 -3.25 16.97 -10.28
C ARG A 97 -4.53 16.57 -9.55
N LEU A 98 -4.39 16.29 -8.28
CA LEU A 98 -5.53 15.97 -7.41
C LEU A 98 -6.35 17.22 -7.12
N ARG A 99 -7.65 17.04 -6.97
CA ARG A 99 -8.56 18.06 -6.43
C ARG A 99 -8.97 17.62 -5.02
N ALA A 100 -9.30 18.58 -4.16
CA ALA A 100 -9.77 18.30 -2.80
C ALA A 100 -11.20 17.74 -2.81
N SER A 101 -11.37 16.57 -3.41
CA SER A 101 -12.63 15.84 -3.47
C SER A 101 -12.39 14.34 -3.52
N ILE A 102 -13.26 13.56 -2.88
CA ILE A 102 -13.17 12.09 -2.85
C ILE A 102 -13.28 11.50 -4.25
N SER A 103 -14.15 12.04 -5.08
CA SER A 103 -14.30 11.61 -6.47
C SER A 103 -12.99 11.72 -7.25
N SER A 104 -12.23 12.82 -7.06
CA SER A 104 -10.92 12.97 -7.66
C SER A 104 -9.93 11.91 -7.15
N MET A 105 -9.95 11.59 -5.84
CA MET A 105 -9.09 10.55 -5.26
C MET A 105 -9.42 9.18 -5.85
N LEU A 106 -10.69 8.80 -5.88
CA LEU A 106 -11.14 7.51 -6.40
C LEU A 106 -10.84 7.35 -7.89
N LEU A 107 -11.03 8.39 -8.69
CA LEU A 107 -10.73 8.35 -10.13
C LEU A 107 -9.23 8.24 -10.41
N ASN A 108 -8.37 8.85 -9.60
CA ASN A 108 -6.93 8.81 -9.79
C ASN A 108 -6.25 7.61 -9.09
N ALA A 109 -6.94 6.91 -8.17
CA ALA A 109 -6.37 5.79 -7.43
C ALA A 109 -5.89 4.63 -8.33
N PRO A 110 -6.63 4.17 -9.36
CA PRO A 110 -6.15 3.12 -10.26
C PRO A 110 -4.90 3.55 -11.03
N GLY A 111 -4.87 4.79 -11.54
CA GLY A 111 -3.71 5.37 -12.21
C GLY A 111 -2.49 5.45 -11.27
N GLY A 112 -2.72 5.87 -10.03
CA GLY A 112 -1.69 5.89 -8.98
C GLY A 112 -1.13 4.50 -8.70
N PHE A 113 -1.99 3.48 -8.58
CA PHE A 113 -1.56 2.09 -8.42
C PHE A 113 -0.64 1.64 -9.56
N ILE A 114 -1.07 1.86 -10.81
CA ILE A 114 -0.29 1.48 -12.00
C ILE A 114 1.03 2.23 -12.02
N THR A 115 1.03 3.54 -11.78
CA THR A 115 2.24 4.36 -11.72
C THR A 115 3.22 3.84 -10.67
N CYS A 116 2.77 3.57 -9.46
CA CYS A 116 3.62 3.06 -8.39
C CYS A 116 4.16 1.66 -8.69
N LEU A 117 3.34 0.78 -9.28
CA LEU A 117 3.73 -0.59 -9.63
C LEU A 117 4.76 -0.61 -10.77
N THR A 118 4.53 0.18 -11.82
CA THR A 118 5.34 0.10 -13.06
C THR A 118 6.58 0.97 -13.04
N ARG A 119 6.57 2.10 -12.32
CA ARG A 119 7.72 3.00 -12.25
C ARG A 119 8.74 2.59 -11.17
N PRO A 120 10.06 2.83 -11.38
CA PRO A 120 10.67 3.43 -12.56
C PRO A 120 10.77 2.45 -13.73
N PHE A 121 10.71 2.98 -14.97
CA PHE A 121 11.08 2.25 -16.17
C PHE A 121 12.57 2.45 -16.48
N ILE A 122 13.17 1.52 -17.24
CA ILE A 122 14.57 1.62 -17.72
C ILE A 122 14.78 2.86 -18.59
N THR A 123 13.72 3.32 -19.27
CA THR A 123 13.75 4.51 -20.14
C THR A 123 13.52 5.83 -19.39
N ASP A 124 13.19 5.77 -18.10
CA ASP A 124 12.96 6.99 -17.32
C ASP A 124 14.28 7.74 -17.09
N LYS A 125 14.22 9.07 -17.14
CA LYS A 125 15.38 9.92 -16.84
C LYS A 125 15.69 9.85 -15.33
N GLY A 126 16.96 9.71 -14.99
CA GLY A 126 17.36 9.67 -13.58
C GLY A 126 18.85 9.37 -13.38
N SER A 127 19.25 9.27 -12.14
CA SER A 127 20.60 8.86 -11.74
C SER A 127 20.81 7.35 -11.97
N PHE A 128 22.07 6.91 -11.88
CA PHE A 128 22.41 5.48 -11.92
C PHE A 128 21.59 4.64 -10.95
N LEU A 129 21.32 5.16 -9.74
CA LEU A 129 20.49 4.48 -8.73
C LEU A 129 19.03 4.30 -9.19
N VAL A 130 18.49 5.26 -9.96
CA VAL A 130 17.12 5.12 -10.52
C VAL A 130 17.10 4.01 -11.57
N HIS A 131 18.11 3.88 -12.41
CA HIS A 131 18.21 2.79 -13.40
C HIS A 131 18.41 1.42 -12.74
N LEU A 132 19.22 1.35 -11.68
CA LEU A 132 19.34 0.12 -10.89
C LEU A 132 18.00 -0.30 -10.28
N SER A 133 17.26 0.67 -9.72
CA SER A 133 15.91 0.42 -9.19
C SER A 133 14.90 0.08 -10.30
N ALA A 134 15.10 0.57 -11.51
CA ALA A 134 14.27 0.19 -12.66
C ALA A 134 14.50 -1.27 -13.07
N ALA A 135 15.75 -1.74 -13.03
CA ALA A 135 16.08 -3.14 -13.28
C ALA A 135 15.44 -4.06 -12.21
N GLU A 136 15.54 -3.70 -10.92
CA GLU A 136 14.84 -4.39 -9.84
C GLU A 136 13.32 -4.41 -10.07
N ASN A 137 12.75 -3.26 -10.43
CA ASN A 137 11.33 -3.15 -10.70
C ASN A 137 10.87 -4.02 -11.88
N LEU A 138 11.69 -4.16 -12.92
CA LEU A 138 11.40 -5.06 -14.03
C LEU A 138 11.28 -6.51 -13.57
N VAL A 139 12.16 -6.98 -12.69
CA VAL A 139 12.07 -8.33 -12.10
C VAL A 139 10.77 -8.49 -11.33
N VAL A 140 10.37 -7.49 -10.54
CA VAL A 140 9.10 -7.50 -9.80
C VAL A 140 7.92 -7.56 -10.77
N LEU A 141 7.92 -6.78 -11.84
CA LEU A 141 6.86 -6.80 -12.85
C LEU A 141 6.77 -8.13 -13.57
N LEU A 142 7.90 -8.72 -13.95
CA LEU A 142 7.93 -10.06 -14.54
C LEU A 142 7.36 -11.11 -13.57
N PHE A 143 7.69 -11.00 -12.29
CA PHE A 143 7.13 -11.87 -11.26
C PHE A 143 5.60 -11.68 -11.09
N VAL A 144 5.12 -10.43 -11.13
CA VAL A 144 3.66 -10.14 -11.11
C VAL A 144 2.98 -10.77 -12.30
N VAL A 145 3.49 -10.54 -13.52
CA VAL A 145 2.92 -11.11 -14.76
C VAL A 145 2.94 -12.64 -14.71
N TRP A 146 4.07 -13.24 -14.34
CA TRP A 146 4.18 -14.68 -14.17
C TRP A 146 3.14 -15.21 -13.18
N SER A 147 2.98 -14.55 -12.04
CA SER A 147 2.03 -14.94 -11.00
C SER A 147 0.58 -14.95 -11.51
N LEU A 148 0.21 -14.04 -12.43
CA LEU A 148 -1.15 -13.98 -12.99
C LEU A 148 -1.56 -15.27 -13.71
N PHE A 149 -0.62 -16.01 -14.30
CA PHE A 149 -0.92 -17.29 -14.97
C PHE A 149 -1.17 -18.45 -14.00
N TYR A 150 -0.76 -18.33 -12.73
CA TYR A 150 -0.83 -19.39 -11.73
C TYR A 150 -1.74 -19.07 -10.54
N LEU A 151 -2.57 -18.05 -10.64
CA LEU A 151 -3.44 -17.58 -9.55
C LEU A 151 -4.47 -18.63 -9.12
N LYS A 152 -4.51 -18.92 -7.83
CA LYS A 152 -5.52 -19.75 -7.20
C LYS A 152 -6.54 -18.90 -6.42
N ILE A 153 -7.50 -18.33 -7.12
CA ILE A 153 -8.50 -17.41 -6.57
C ILE A 153 -9.32 -18.02 -5.41
N LYS A 154 -9.44 -19.36 -5.36
CA LYS A 154 -10.16 -20.04 -4.26
C LYS A 154 -9.52 -19.78 -2.89
N GLU A 155 -8.21 -19.70 -2.83
CA GLU A 155 -7.45 -19.43 -1.60
C GLU A 155 -7.72 -18.00 -1.06
N LEU A 156 -7.85 -17.03 -1.97
CA LEU A 156 -8.16 -15.65 -1.63
C LEU A 156 -9.47 -15.51 -0.83
N LYS A 157 -10.47 -16.36 -1.14
CA LYS A 157 -11.80 -16.26 -0.50
C LYS A 157 -11.79 -16.62 0.98
N GLN A 158 -10.79 -17.37 1.46
CA GLN A 158 -10.79 -17.97 2.78
C GLN A 158 -9.68 -17.45 3.71
N SER A 159 -8.62 -16.84 3.17
CA SER A 159 -7.45 -16.44 3.95
C SER A 159 -7.49 -14.95 4.34
N PRO A 160 -7.69 -14.61 5.63
CA PRO A 160 -7.59 -13.23 6.11
C PRO A 160 -6.21 -12.62 5.89
N LEU A 161 -5.14 -13.44 5.93
CA LEU A 161 -3.78 -12.98 5.70
C LEU A 161 -3.58 -12.49 4.25
N LEU A 162 -4.15 -13.20 3.26
CA LEU A 162 -4.09 -12.77 1.86
C LEU A 162 -4.81 -11.43 1.64
N TRP A 163 -5.95 -11.24 2.30
CA TRP A 163 -6.67 -9.97 2.24
C TRP A 163 -5.91 -8.84 2.93
N PHE A 164 -5.24 -9.13 4.04
CA PHE A 164 -4.39 -8.16 4.73
C PHE A 164 -3.24 -7.67 3.84
N THR A 165 -2.49 -8.62 3.26
CA THR A 165 -1.34 -8.28 2.40
C THR A 165 -1.78 -7.56 1.12
N LEU A 166 -2.87 -8.01 0.49
CA LEU A 166 -3.45 -7.35 -0.69
C LEU A 166 -3.91 -5.92 -0.38
N TYR A 167 -4.72 -5.77 0.67
CA TYR A 167 -5.25 -4.47 1.09
C TYR A 167 -4.12 -3.47 1.34
N PHE A 168 -3.13 -3.87 2.14
CA PHE A 168 -2.03 -2.99 2.50
C PHE A 168 -1.16 -2.63 1.29
N ALA A 169 -0.83 -3.59 0.43
CA ALA A 169 -0.04 -3.34 -0.77
C ALA A 169 -0.78 -2.42 -1.76
N VAL A 170 -2.04 -2.72 -2.06
CA VAL A 170 -2.83 -1.95 -3.03
C VAL A 170 -3.08 -0.53 -2.54
N SER A 171 -3.54 -0.35 -1.30
CA SER A 171 -3.81 0.98 -0.74
C SER A 171 -2.55 1.84 -0.63
N SER A 172 -1.42 1.24 -0.26
CA SER A 172 -0.13 1.94 -0.21
C SER A 172 0.32 2.37 -1.61
N PHE A 173 0.25 1.48 -2.61
CA PHE A 173 0.65 1.79 -3.99
C PHE A 173 -0.23 2.88 -4.61
N MET A 174 -1.55 2.82 -4.38
CA MET A 174 -2.48 3.87 -4.82
C MET A 174 -2.08 5.23 -4.23
N LEU A 175 -1.87 5.28 -2.93
CA LEU A 175 -1.53 6.52 -2.22
C LEU A 175 -0.20 7.10 -2.69
N ILE A 176 0.85 6.25 -2.77
CA ILE A 176 2.20 6.68 -3.20
C ILE A 176 2.16 7.21 -4.63
N GLY A 177 1.55 6.47 -5.55
CA GLY A 177 1.54 6.86 -6.96
C GLY A 177 0.66 8.07 -7.29
N MET A 178 -0.38 8.34 -6.47
CA MET A 178 -1.18 9.57 -6.63
C MET A 178 -0.45 10.81 -6.13
N VAL A 179 0.39 10.69 -5.10
CA VAL A 179 0.93 11.84 -4.36
C VAL A 179 2.39 12.14 -4.74
N THR A 180 3.14 11.15 -5.21
CA THR A 180 4.60 11.25 -5.34
C THR A 180 5.04 11.27 -6.81
N PRO A 181 5.43 12.44 -7.37
CA PRO A 181 5.86 12.58 -8.77
C PRO A 181 7.38 12.38 -8.97
N ILE A 182 8.13 11.99 -7.96
CA ILE A 182 9.60 11.84 -8.01
C ILE A 182 9.96 10.36 -7.95
N LEU A 183 10.63 9.82 -8.98
CA LEU A 183 10.94 8.39 -9.10
C LEU A 183 11.72 7.84 -7.89
N GLY A 184 12.75 8.53 -7.43
CA GLY A 184 13.52 8.11 -6.26
C GLY A 184 12.70 8.06 -4.97
N ALA A 185 11.69 8.94 -4.83
CA ALA A 185 10.78 8.90 -3.70
C ALA A 185 9.76 7.74 -3.84
N ILE A 186 9.26 7.45 -5.05
CA ILE A 186 8.40 6.30 -5.32
C ILE A 186 9.11 5.01 -4.91
N VAL A 187 10.36 4.80 -5.35
CA VAL A 187 11.14 3.60 -5.01
C VAL A 187 11.27 3.43 -3.50
N ARG A 188 11.64 4.49 -2.79
CA ARG A 188 11.83 4.48 -1.34
C ARG A 188 10.54 4.21 -0.57
N TYR A 189 9.41 4.76 -1.01
CA TYR A 189 8.13 4.54 -0.34
C TYR A 189 7.52 3.18 -0.70
N LYS A 190 7.65 2.75 -1.96
CA LYS A 190 7.18 1.45 -2.42
C LYS A 190 7.87 0.28 -1.70
N ALA A 191 9.13 0.41 -1.35
CA ALA A 191 9.92 -0.62 -0.65
C ALA A 191 9.24 -1.16 0.62
N GLN A 192 8.36 -0.39 1.26
CA GLN A 192 7.64 -0.81 2.47
C GLN A 192 6.44 -1.72 2.17
N ALA A 193 5.75 -1.48 1.06
CA ALA A 193 4.56 -2.24 0.66
C ALA A 193 4.90 -3.40 -0.27
N LEU A 194 6.06 -3.36 -0.94
CA LEU A 194 6.51 -4.37 -1.88
C LEU A 194 6.60 -5.79 -1.28
N PRO A 195 7.13 -6.00 -0.06
CA PRO A 195 7.15 -7.32 0.56
C PRO A 195 5.75 -7.92 0.72
N PHE A 196 4.75 -7.11 1.04
CA PHE A 196 3.36 -7.56 1.18
C PHE A 196 2.77 -8.00 -0.16
N LEU A 197 3.07 -7.29 -1.25
CA LEU A 197 2.69 -7.72 -2.59
C LEU A 197 3.35 -9.05 -2.97
N ILE A 198 4.65 -9.20 -2.70
CA ILE A 198 5.38 -10.43 -2.99
C ILE A 198 4.84 -11.60 -2.17
N ILE A 199 4.61 -11.42 -0.87
CA ILE A 199 4.02 -12.44 0.00
C ILE A 199 2.63 -12.85 -0.52
N PHE A 200 1.78 -11.88 -0.89
CA PHE A 200 0.48 -12.13 -1.48
C PHE A 200 0.58 -13.03 -2.72
N LEU A 201 1.47 -12.67 -3.67
CA LEU A 201 1.64 -13.41 -4.92
C LEU A 201 2.22 -14.80 -4.67
N LEU A 202 3.21 -14.94 -3.79
CA LEU A 202 3.82 -16.23 -3.45
C LEU A 202 2.80 -17.20 -2.85
N ILE A 203 1.99 -16.75 -1.91
CA ILE A 203 0.98 -17.60 -1.28
C ILE A 203 -0.07 -18.00 -2.32
N LEU A 204 -0.49 -17.05 -3.17
CA LEU A 204 -1.55 -17.26 -4.14
C LEU A 204 -1.13 -18.19 -5.31
N THR A 205 0.17 -18.27 -5.60
CA THR A 205 0.74 -19.15 -6.65
C THR A 205 1.27 -20.47 -6.12
N SER A 206 1.44 -20.63 -4.81
CA SER A 206 1.97 -21.84 -4.18
C SER A 206 1.13 -23.08 -4.56
N LYS A 207 1.80 -24.17 -4.92
CA LYS A 207 1.16 -25.45 -5.25
C LYS A 207 0.55 -26.15 -4.03
N GLU A 208 1.02 -25.83 -2.85
CA GLU A 208 0.62 -26.44 -1.59
C GLU A 208 -0.33 -25.52 -0.81
N GLY A 209 -1.59 -25.50 -1.18
CA GLY A 209 -2.66 -24.76 -0.47
C GLY A 209 -2.91 -25.25 0.97
N LYS A 210 -2.10 -26.13 1.51
CA LYS A 210 -2.06 -26.60 2.90
C LYS A 210 -0.65 -26.70 3.47
N SER A 211 0.38 -26.33 2.71
CA SER A 211 1.75 -26.48 3.15
C SER A 211 2.18 -25.31 4.00
N ARG A 212 2.21 -25.57 5.30
CA ARG A 212 3.29 -25.18 6.19
C ARG A 212 3.83 -23.75 6.04
N ILE A 213 3.01 -22.75 6.31
CA ILE A 213 3.55 -21.60 7.04
C ILE A 213 3.70 -22.07 8.49
N SER A 214 4.58 -23.05 8.71
CA SER A 214 4.94 -23.55 10.04
C SER A 214 5.77 -22.54 10.85
N ILE A 215 5.93 -21.34 10.34
CA ILE A 215 6.58 -20.21 11.01
C ILE A 215 5.57 -19.46 11.90
N LEU A 216 4.27 -19.58 11.63
CA LEU A 216 3.24 -19.03 12.50
C LEU A 216 2.69 -20.14 13.40
N PRO A 217 2.59 -19.90 14.72
CA PRO A 217 1.99 -20.87 15.64
C PRO A 217 0.58 -21.20 15.18
N ALA A 218 0.22 -22.48 15.25
CA ALA A 218 -1.07 -23.02 14.78
C ALA A 218 -2.30 -22.30 15.38
N SER A 219 -2.13 -21.55 16.45
CA SER A 219 -3.15 -20.70 17.09
C SER A 219 -3.57 -19.49 16.24
N LEU A 220 -2.75 -19.03 15.29
CA LEU A 220 -3.07 -17.88 14.43
C LEU A 220 -3.65 -18.31 13.06
N LEU A 221 -3.71 -19.61 12.79
CA LEU A 221 -4.22 -20.18 11.53
C LEU A 221 -5.63 -20.79 11.68
N LYS A 222 -6.19 -20.79 12.90
CA LYS A 222 -7.55 -21.29 13.17
C LYS A 222 -8.57 -20.16 13.20
#